data_2fd4a8ed964745dbee64a099e6456603
#
_entry.id   2fd4a8ed964745dbee64a099e6456603
#
_cell.length_a   1.000
_cell.length_b   1.000
_cell.length_c   1.000
_cell.angle_alpha   90.00
_cell.angle_beta   90.00
_cell.angle_gamma   90.00
#
_symmetry.space_group_name_H-M   'P 1'
#
loop_
_entity.id
_entity.type
_entity.pdbx_description
1 polymer ?
#
loop_
_entity_poly.entity_id
_entity_poly.type
_entity_poly.pdbx_seq_one_letter_code
_entity_poly.pdbx_strand_id
1 'polypeptide(L)'
;MNQQRPLALTFPLHGSRLIEASAGTGKTFTISALYLRLILGHGGDAAFREALLPPQILVVTFTDAATRELRDRIRARLVEAATVFRGDAQGDDLLRELRGDFTQTQWDECARRLELAAQWMDEAAVSTIHGWCQRMLREHAFDSGSLFSQTLETDHSELLAEVVRDYWRQNCYPLQGAALQWVASVWGTPDGLGARLRPLLGEESEGTTQSLGELLDHALQQRDHALAELKSPWLAWAEELQLLLDAAVAAKQVDGKKIQARFYNPWLAKLREWAGGEESRLDLGTGFTRLTPDGLAEAWKG
;
A
#
# COMPACT_ATOMS: atom_id res chain seq x y z
N MET A 1 47.00 29.52 -1.83
CA MET A 1 45.59 29.11 -1.60
C MET A 1 45.64 27.74 -0.95
N ASN A 2 45.22 27.64 0.31
CA ASN A 2 45.14 26.33 1.01
C ASN A 2 44.04 25.50 0.31
N GLN A 3 44.41 24.62 -0.60
CA GLN A 3 43.46 23.67 -1.15
C GLN A 3 43.06 22.71 -0.01
N GLN A 4 41.84 22.85 0.46
CA GLN A 4 41.32 21.98 1.50
C GLN A 4 41.25 20.58 0.92
N ARG A 5 41.90 19.62 1.55
CA ARG A 5 41.96 18.22 1.11
C ARG A 5 40.55 17.66 0.86
N PRO A 6 40.30 16.89 -0.21
CA PRO A 6 38.99 16.36 -0.52
C PRO A 6 38.39 15.58 0.65
N LEU A 7 37.14 15.87 1.02
CA LEU A 7 36.42 15.20 2.11
C LEU A 7 36.47 13.68 1.98
N ALA A 8 36.35 13.16 0.76
CA ALA A 8 36.39 11.73 0.50
C ALA A 8 37.69 11.04 0.96
N LEU A 9 38.83 11.76 1.04
CA LEU A 9 40.10 11.23 1.50
C LEU A 9 40.30 11.32 3.02
N THR A 10 39.62 12.24 3.68
CA THR A 10 39.73 12.48 5.13
C THR A 10 38.58 11.89 5.93
N PHE A 11 37.49 11.48 5.27
CA PHE A 11 36.29 10.96 5.90
C PHE A 11 36.59 9.70 6.71
N PRO A 12 36.17 9.60 8.01
CA PRO A 12 36.39 8.41 8.82
C PRO A 12 35.61 7.19 8.30
N LEU A 13 36.30 6.06 8.15
CA LEU A 13 35.75 4.81 7.64
C LEU A 13 35.30 3.84 8.74
N HIS A 14 35.15 4.32 9.96
CA HIS A 14 34.69 3.55 11.11
C HIS A 14 33.53 4.24 11.82
N GLY A 15 32.70 3.47 12.52
CA GLY A 15 31.48 3.94 13.20
C GLY A 15 30.37 4.32 12.20
N SER A 16 29.25 4.85 12.68
CA SER A 16 28.14 5.33 11.86
C SER A 16 28.40 6.78 11.44
N ARG A 17 28.24 7.06 10.15
CA ARG A 17 28.47 8.38 9.55
C ARG A 17 27.36 8.75 8.58
N LEU A 18 27.02 10.02 8.51
CA LEU A 18 26.07 10.59 7.57
C LEU A 18 26.79 11.55 6.63
N ILE A 19 26.55 11.39 5.32
CA ILE A 19 26.98 12.34 4.29
C ILE A 19 25.71 12.92 3.69
N GLU A 20 25.43 14.19 3.99
CA GLU A 20 24.34 14.92 3.38
C GLU A 20 24.77 15.43 1.99
N ALA A 21 23.98 15.10 0.97
CA ALA A 21 24.28 15.49 -0.39
C ALA A 21 23.00 15.64 -1.22
N SER A 22 22.84 16.79 -1.86
CA SER A 22 21.75 17.07 -2.80
C SER A 22 21.92 16.33 -4.13
N ALA A 23 20.95 16.37 -5.01
CA ALA A 23 21.10 15.82 -6.36
C ALA A 23 22.23 16.57 -7.12
N GLY A 24 23.08 15.82 -7.84
CA GLY A 24 24.18 16.38 -8.60
C GLY A 24 25.46 16.77 -7.82
N THR A 25 25.49 16.59 -6.50
CA THR A 25 26.65 17.00 -5.66
C THR A 25 27.79 15.99 -5.59
N GLY A 26 27.81 14.98 -6.46
CA GLY A 26 28.89 13.99 -6.50
C GLY A 26 28.78 12.83 -5.52
N LYS A 27 27.56 12.47 -5.05
CA LYS A 27 27.35 11.30 -4.17
C LYS A 27 28.04 10.04 -4.64
N THR A 28 27.84 9.68 -5.91
CA THR A 28 28.42 8.47 -6.52
C THR A 28 29.94 8.56 -6.57
N PHE A 29 30.49 9.75 -6.86
CA PHE A 29 31.93 10.00 -6.83
C PHE A 29 32.49 9.79 -5.42
N THR A 30 31.82 10.33 -4.41
CA THR A 30 32.22 10.16 -3.01
C THR A 30 32.19 8.69 -2.60
N ILE A 31 31.11 7.94 -2.91
CA ILE A 31 30.98 6.52 -2.62
C ILE A 31 32.11 5.73 -3.29
N SER A 32 32.41 5.99 -4.56
CA SER A 32 33.49 5.32 -5.28
C SER A 32 34.86 5.63 -4.67
N ALA A 33 35.09 6.85 -4.20
CA ALA A 33 36.34 7.22 -3.52
C ALA A 33 36.48 6.53 -2.14
N LEU A 34 35.39 6.44 -1.36
CA LEU A 34 35.38 5.68 -0.10
C LEU A 34 35.62 4.18 -0.33
N TYR A 35 35.06 3.63 -1.44
CA TYR A 35 35.29 2.25 -1.82
C TYR A 35 36.76 1.97 -2.14
N LEU A 36 37.43 2.86 -2.90
CA LEU A 36 38.88 2.77 -3.14
C LEU A 36 39.67 2.72 -1.83
N ARG A 37 39.33 3.59 -0.88
CA ARG A 37 40.01 3.66 0.42
C ARG A 37 39.82 2.39 1.24
N LEU A 38 38.62 1.76 1.21
CA LEU A 38 38.36 0.48 1.86
C LEU A 38 39.20 -0.65 1.24
N ILE A 39 39.30 -0.70 -0.08
CA ILE A 39 40.14 -1.69 -0.81
C ILE A 39 41.62 -1.51 -0.49
N LEU A 40 42.10 -0.27 -0.41
CA LEU A 40 43.51 0.03 -0.17
C LEU A 40 43.90 0.02 1.33
N GLY A 41 42.92 -0.01 2.25
CA GLY A 41 43.19 0.18 3.66
C GLY A 41 43.73 1.59 3.99
N HIS A 42 43.31 2.59 3.19
CA HIS A 42 43.80 3.96 3.30
C HIS A 42 43.13 4.76 4.41
N GLY A 43 43.89 5.60 5.10
CA GLY A 43 43.34 6.64 5.99
C GLY A 43 43.96 6.72 7.39
N GLY A 44 44.99 5.91 7.74
CA GLY A 44 45.59 5.93 9.08
C GLY A 44 44.54 5.74 10.19
N ASP A 45 44.44 6.68 11.12
CA ASP A 45 43.44 6.64 12.20
C ASP A 45 41.99 6.74 11.69
N ALA A 46 41.78 7.26 10.49
CA ALA A 46 40.47 7.33 9.86
C ALA A 46 40.16 6.11 8.97
N ALA A 47 41.09 5.15 8.86
CA ALA A 47 40.89 3.93 8.05
C ALA A 47 39.91 2.95 8.71
N PHE A 48 39.40 2.01 7.93
CA PHE A 48 38.80 0.79 8.48
C PHE A 48 39.89 -0.12 9.04
N ARG A 49 39.51 -1.05 9.93
CA ARG A 49 40.45 -1.91 10.67
C ARG A 49 41.48 -2.61 9.79
N GLU A 50 41.07 -2.98 8.58
CA GLU A 50 41.86 -3.69 7.58
C GLU A 50 41.41 -3.32 6.18
N ALA A 51 42.23 -3.62 5.20
CA ALA A 51 41.87 -3.49 3.79
C ALA A 51 40.88 -4.59 3.40
N LEU A 52 39.78 -4.23 2.76
CA LEU A 52 38.66 -5.10 2.45
C LEU A 52 38.71 -5.59 0.98
N LEU A 53 38.00 -6.70 0.71
CA LEU A 53 37.70 -7.23 -0.61
C LEU A 53 36.29 -6.80 -1.05
N PRO A 54 35.97 -6.77 -2.36
CA PRO A 54 34.66 -6.39 -2.87
C PRO A 54 33.48 -7.13 -2.22
N PRO A 55 33.51 -8.45 -1.97
CA PRO A 55 32.43 -9.15 -1.29
C PRO A 55 32.20 -8.73 0.18
N GLN A 56 33.22 -8.15 0.80
CA GLN A 56 33.18 -7.71 2.21
C GLN A 56 32.60 -6.27 2.38
N ILE A 57 32.37 -5.56 1.26
CA ILE A 57 31.87 -4.18 1.26
C ILE A 57 30.43 -4.20 0.76
N LEU A 58 29.48 -4.09 1.70
CA LEU A 58 28.07 -4.00 1.34
C LEU A 58 27.70 -2.58 0.88
N VAL A 59 27.20 -2.47 -0.34
CA VAL A 59 26.63 -1.24 -0.90
C VAL A 59 25.18 -1.49 -1.27
N VAL A 60 24.27 -0.70 -0.71
CA VAL A 60 22.83 -0.87 -0.97
C VAL A 60 22.24 0.36 -1.65
N THR A 61 21.29 0.10 -2.55
CA THR A 61 20.53 1.12 -3.28
C THR A 61 19.03 0.80 -3.22
N PHE A 62 18.21 1.73 -3.74
CA PHE A 62 16.76 1.50 -3.79
C PHE A 62 16.30 0.79 -5.07
N THR A 63 17.03 0.91 -6.19
CA THR A 63 16.61 0.38 -7.49
C THR A 63 17.70 -0.45 -8.16
N ASP A 64 17.31 -1.44 -8.96
CA ASP A 64 18.25 -2.26 -9.73
C ASP A 64 19.03 -1.46 -10.76
N ALA A 65 18.42 -0.43 -11.34
CA ALA A 65 19.11 0.49 -12.27
C ALA A 65 20.25 1.23 -11.56
N ALA A 66 19.98 1.79 -10.36
CA ALA A 66 21.01 2.47 -9.57
C ALA A 66 22.09 1.50 -9.08
N THR A 67 21.73 0.26 -8.74
CA THR A 67 22.69 -0.79 -8.36
C THR A 67 23.67 -1.09 -9.49
N ARG A 68 23.19 -1.28 -10.72
CA ARG A 68 24.03 -1.53 -11.90
C ARG A 68 24.93 -0.36 -12.21
N GLU A 69 24.36 0.84 -12.28
CA GLU A 69 25.12 2.06 -12.52
C GLU A 69 26.24 2.27 -11.49
N LEU A 70 25.91 2.08 -10.21
CA LEU A 70 26.90 2.27 -9.13
C LEU A 70 28.01 1.22 -9.20
N ARG A 71 27.70 -0.03 -9.48
CA ARG A 71 28.69 -1.10 -9.68
C ARG A 71 29.63 -0.79 -10.82
N ASP A 72 29.10 -0.37 -11.96
CA ASP A 72 29.90 -0.02 -13.14
C ASP A 72 30.80 1.20 -12.86
N ARG A 73 30.29 2.20 -12.16
CA ARG A 73 31.07 3.40 -11.78
C ARG A 73 32.19 3.06 -10.77
N ILE A 74 31.91 2.21 -9.79
CA ILE A 74 32.94 1.75 -8.85
C ILE A 74 34.03 0.96 -9.61
N ARG A 75 33.64 0.02 -10.50
CA ARG A 75 34.57 -0.75 -11.32
C ARG A 75 35.45 0.19 -12.17
N ALA A 76 34.86 1.11 -12.91
CA ALA A 76 35.60 2.07 -13.72
C ALA A 76 36.59 2.89 -12.87
N ARG A 77 36.18 3.30 -11.68
CA ARG A 77 37.02 4.06 -10.76
C ARG A 77 38.18 3.23 -10.20
N LEU A 78 37.99 1.93 -9.93
CA LEU A 78 39.05 1.00 -9.52
C LEU A 78 40.10 0.84 -10.64
N VAL A 79 39.68 0.67 -11.89
CA VAL A 79 40.55 0.56 -13.05
C VAL A 79 41.34 1.85 -13.24
N GLU A 80 40.67 3.01 -13.22
CA GLU A 80 41.32 4.32 -13.34
C GLU A 80 42.38 4.51 -12.23
N ALA A 81 42.02 4.21 -11.00
CA ALA A 81 42.97 4.31 -9.88
C ALA A 81 44.19 3.39 -10.08
N ALA A 82 43.97 2.15 -10.55
CA ALA A 82 45.07 1.20 -10.81
C ALA A 82 46.06 1.75 -11.85
N THR A 83 45.58 2.37 -12.98
CA THR A 83 46.45 2.98 -13.99
C THR A 83 47.20 4.19 -13.44
N VAL A 84 46.59 4.98 -12.57
CA VAL A 84 47.25 6.10 -11.89
C VAL A 84 48.38 5.58 -10.97
N PHE A 85 48.14 4.52 -10.20
CA PHE A 85 49.15 3.93 -9.31
C PHE A 85 50.33 3.31 -10.09
N ARG A 86 50.09 2.80 -11.33
CA ARG A 86 51.17 2.32 -12.21
C ARG A 86 51.97 3.45 -12.84
N GLY A 87 51.46 4.68 -12.84
CA GLY A 87 52.08 5.81 -13.48
C GLY A 87 51.69 6.01 -14.93
N ASP A 88 50.77 5.20 -15.47
CA ASP A 88 50.32 5.22 -16.87
C ASP A 88 49.34 6.39 -17.16
N ALA A 89 48.76 6.97 -16.10
CA ALA A 89 47.84 8.10 -16.21
C ALA A 89 48.02 9.06 -15.02
N GLN A 90 47.71 10.35 -15.26
CA GLN A 90 47.77 11.35 -14.16
C GLN A 90 46.55 11.30 -13.24
N GLY A 91 45.40 10.87 -13.74
CA GLY A 91 44.14 10.89 -13.01
C GLY A 91 43.64 12.27 -12.60
N ASP A 92 42.57 12.31 -11.86
CA ASP A 92 42.08 13.55 -11.24
C ASP A 92 42.84 13.90 -9.95
N ASP A 93 42.54 15.05 -9.35
CA ASP A 93 43.21 15.54 -8.14
C ASP A 93 43.07 14.57 -6.98
N LEU A 94 41.89 13.92 -6.80
CA LEU A 94 41.66 12.97 -5.75
C LEU A 94 42.57 11.74 -5.87
N LEU A 95 42.72 11.18 -7.07
CA LEU A 95 43.56 10.01 -7.31
C LEU A 95 45.05 10.34 -7.14
N ARG A 96 45.45 11.54 -7.57
CA ARG A 96 46.84 12.02 -7.37
C ARG A 96 47.16 12.18 -5.90
N GLU A 97 46.27 12.80 -5.13
CA GLU A 97 46.43 12.91 -3.66
C GLU A 97 46.43 11.56 -2.99
N LEU A 98 45.49 10.66 -3.36
CA LEU A 98 45.42 9.30 -2.82
C LEU A 98 46.73 8.54 -3.05
N ARG A 99 47.27 8.60 -4.29
CA ARG A 99 48.55 7.98 -4.62
C ARG A 99 49.69 8.56 -3.79
N GLY A 100 49.69 9.89 -3.58
CA GLY A 100 50.70 10.58 -2.79
C GLY A 100 50.78 10.17 -1.32
N ASP A 101 49.70 9.58 -0.79
CA ASP A 101 49.67 9.04 0.60
C ASP A 101 50.38 7.68 0.75
N PHE A 102 50.80 7.06 -0.37
CA PHE A 102 51.54 5.81 -0.39
C PHE A 102 52.99 6.05 -0.86
N THR A 103 53.90 5.28 -0.31
CA THR A 103 55.30 5.30 -0.76
C THR A 103 55.42 4.68 -2.15
N GLN A 104 56.43 5.11 -2.92
CA GLN A 104 56.68 4.60 -4.26
C GLN A 104 56.80 3.06 -4.30
N THR A 105 57.35 2.45 -3.25
CA THR A 105 57.47 1.02 -3.12
C THR A 105 56.14 0.28 -2.94
N GLN A 106 55.10 0.98 -2.54
CA GLN A 106 53.75 0.42 -2.35
C GLN A 106 52.88 0.56 -3.59
N TRP A 107 53.25 1.37 -4.58
CA TRP A 107 52.40 1.69 -5.73
C TRP A 107 52.01 0.45 -6.53
N ASP A 108 52.97 -0.45 -6.81
CA ASP A 108 52.70 -1.68 -7.59
C ASP A 108 51.77 -2.62 -6.87
N GLU A 109 51.86 -2.71 -5.56
CA GLU A 109 50.97 -3.52 -4.73
C GLU A 109 49.56 -2.91 -4.69
N CYS A 110 49.46 -1.59 -4.52
CA CYS A 110 48.19 -0.86 -4.59
C CYS A 110 47.52 -1.04 -5.95
N ALA A 111 48.29 -0.88 -7.06
CA ALA A 111 47.74 -1.07 -8.40
C ALA A 111 47.19 -2.47 -8.59
N ARG A 112 47.95 -3.53 -8.21
CA ARG A 112 47.51 -4.91 -8.30
C ARG A 112 46.27 -5.19 -7.50
N ARG A 113 46.18 -4.65 -6.27
CA ARG A 113 44.99 -4.78 -5.39
C ARG A 113 43.76 -4.15 -6.02
N LEU A 114 43.90 -2.98 -6.62
CA LEU A 114 42.81 -2.29 -7.33
C LEU A 114 42.36 -3.05 -8.59
N GLU A 115 43.28 -3.61 -9.36
CA GLU A 115 42.97 -4.45 -10.52
C GLU A 115 42.20 -5.71 -10.13
N LEU A 116 42.66 -6.40 -9.12
CA LEU A 116 41.95 -7.60 -8.58
C LEU A 116 40.56 -7.20 -8.07
N ALA A 117 40.44 -6.09 -7.36
CA ALA A 117 39.14 -5.62 -6.89
C ALA A 117 38.21 -5.28 -8.08
N ALA A 118 38.71 -4.69 -9.15
CA ALA A 118 37.91 -4.39 -10.35
C ALA A 118 37.41 -5.68 -11.03
N GLN A 119 38.22 -6.73 -11.07
CA GLN A 119 37.82 -8.05 -11.59
C GLN A 119 36.75 -8.73 -10.72
N TRP A 120 36.84 -8.56 -9.41
CA TRP A 120 35.91 -9.18 -8.45
C TRP A 120 34.61 -8.38 -8.24
N MET A 121 34.39 -7.29 -8.99
CA MET A 121 33.17 -6.50 -8.90
C MET A 121 31.89 -7.25 -9.29
N ASP A 122 31.99 -8.38 -10.00
CA ASP A 122 30.83 -9.23 -10.28
C ASP A 122 30.33 -9.99 -9.04
N GLU A 123 31.23 -10.27 -8.10
CA GLU A 123 30.93 -10.91 -6.81
C GLU A 123 30.74 -9.88 -5.68
N ALA A 124 30.89 -8.59 -5.97
CA ALA A 124 30.74 -7.52 -4.99
C ALA A 124 29.32 -7.47 -4.41
N ALA A 125 29.23 -7.23 -3.11
CA ALA A 125 27.95 -7.12 -2.40
C ALA A 125 27.28 -5.75 -2.69
N VAL A 126 27.02 -5.45 -3.97
CA VAL A 126 26.28 -4.27 -4.43
C VAL A 126 24.89 -4.70 -4.87
N SER A 127 23.86 -4.34 -4.12
CA SER A 127 22.49 -4.84 -4.34
C SER A 127 21.44 -3.81 -3.92
N THR A 128 20.19 -4.04 -4.27
CA THR A 128 19.07 -3.35 -3.64
C THR A 128 18.88 -3.83 -2.20
N ILE A 129 18.22 -3.00 -1.36
CA ILE A 129 17.90 -3.39 0.02
C ILE A 129 17.15 -4.73 0.04
N HIS A 130 16.13 -4.88 -0.81
CA HIS A 130 15.34 -6.11 -0.93
C HIS A 130 16.19 -7.30 -1.41
N GLY A 131 17.05 -7.09 -2.41
CA GLY A 131 17.95 -8.14 -2.90
C GLY A 131 18.94 -8.61 -1.84
N TRP A 132 19.45 -7.70 -1.00
CA TRP A 132 20.30 -8.06 0.12
C TRP A 132 19.55 -8.83 1.20
N CYS A 133 18.36 -8.38 1.61
CA CYS A 133 17.52 -9.08 2.57
C CYS A 133 17.19 -10.50 2.09
N GLN A 134 16.83 -10.67 0.81
CA GLN A 134 16.55 -11.98 0.22
C GLN A 134 17.78 -12.90 0.23
N ARG A 135 18.98 -12.35 -0.05
CA ARG A 135 20.24 -13.09 0.07
C ARG A 135 20.46 -13.55 1.51
N MET A 136 20.33 -12.67 2.48
CA MET A 136 20.52 -13.00 3.91
C MET A 136 19.54 -14.08 4.38
N LEU A 137 18.26 -13.97 4.02
CA LEU A 137 17.26 -14.99 4.33
C LEU A 137 17.60 -16.36 3.73
N ARG A 138 18.19 -16.38 2.54
CA ARG A 138 18.61 -17.64 1.87
C ARG A 138 19.89 -18.22 2.50
N GLU A 139 20.89 -17.39 2.78
CA GLU A 139 22.13 -17.80 3.42
C GLU A 139 21.91 -18.30 4.85
N HIS A 140 20.94 -17.70 5.56
CA HIS A 140 20.57 -18.05 6.93
C HIS A 140 19.21 -18.76 7.02
N ALA A 141 18.86 -19.57 6.01
CA ALA A 141 17.54 -20.21 5.92
C ALA A 141 17.24 -21.11 7.13
N PHE A 142 18.23 -21.82 7.66
CA PHE A 142 18.08 -22.65 8.86
C PHE A 142 17.76 -21.83 10.11
N ASP A 143 18.46 -20.71 10.30
CA ASP A 143 18.31 -19.88 11.49
C ASP A 143 16.98 -19.09 11.48
N SER A 144 16.54 -18.68 10.27
CA SER A 144 15.31 -17.93 10.07
C SER A 144 14.06 -18.79 9.88
N GLY A 145 14.20 -20.11 9.71
CA GLY A 145 13.11 -21.01 9.34
C GLY A 145 12.55 -20.77 7.93
N SER A 146 13.28 -20.04 7.09
CA SER A 146 12.87 -19.69 5.73
C SER A 146 13.13 -20.86 4.75
N LEU A 147 12.40 -20.87 3.64
CA LEU A 147 12.65 -21.84 2.57
C LEU A 147 13.94 -21.48 1.81
N PHE A 148 14.70 -22.50 1.36
CA PHE A 148 15.93 -22.30 0.59
C PHE A 148 15.71 -21.65 -0.78
N SER A 149 14.55 -21.91 -1.40
CA SER A 149 14.14 -21.24 -2.63
C SER A 149 12.90 -20.42 -2.37
N GLN A 150 13.01 -19.12 -2.50
CA GLN A 150 11.93 -18.16 -2.37
C GLN A 150 11.91 -17.28 -3.59
N THR A 151 10.72 -17.05 -4.13
CA THR A 151 10.49 -16.05 -5.17
C THR A 151 9.88 -14.83 -4.52
N LEU A 152 10.37 -13.65 -4.85
CA LEU A 152 9.76 -12.40 -4.40
C LEU A 152 8.55 -12.12 -5.30
N GLU A 153 7.36 -12.33 -4.75
CA GLU A 153 6.12 -11.97 -5.40
C GLU A 153 5.77 -10.52 -5.09
N THR A 154 5.55 -9.74 -6.12
CA THR A 154 5.09 -8.34 -6.00
C THR A 154 3.59 -8.20 -6.11
N ASP A 155 2.92 -9.22 -6.65
CA ASP A 155 1.47 -9.28 -6.81
C ASP A 155 0.88 -10.40 -5.94
N HIS A 156 0.13 -10.02 -4.93
CA HIS A 156 -0.57 -10.94 -4.02
C HIS A 156 -2.00 -11.25 -4.46
N SER A 157 -2.40 -10.89 -5.68
CA SER A 157 -3.78 -11.02 -6.16
C SER A 157 -4.25 -12.47 -6.19
N GLU A 158 -3.40 -13.40 -6.60
CA GLU A 158 -3.73 -14.84 -6.62
C GLU A 158 -3.90 -15.40 -5.20
N LEU A 159 -2.99 -15.06 -4.30
CA LEU A 159 -3.08 -15.45 -2.89
C LEU A 159 -4.35 -14.91 -2.24
N LEU A 160 -4.67 -13.64 -2.47
CA LEU A 160 -5.92 -13.05 -1.98
C LEU A 160 -7.15 -13.78 -2.53
N ALA A 161 -7.16 -14.09 -3.83
CA ALA A 161 -8.25 -14.81 -4.46
C ALA A 161 -8.41 -16.24 -3.90
N GLU A 162 -7.31 -16.90 -3.55
CA GLU A 162 -7.33 -18.22 -2.90
C GLU A 162 -7.91 -18.12 -1.48
N VAL A 163 -7.41 -17.19 -0.66
CA VAL A 163 -7.91 -16.95 0.70
C VAL A 163 -9.41 -16.61 0.70
N VAL A 164 -9.87 -15.77 -0.24
CA VAL A 164 -11.29 -15.43 -0.38
C VAL A 164 -12.13 -16.65 -0.75
N ARG A 165 -11.64 -17.52 -1.65
CA ARG A 165 -12.33 -18.76 -2.03
C ARG A 165 -12.41 -19.75 -0.87
N ASP A 166 -11.35 -19.85 -0.07
CA ASP A 166 -11.33 -20.73 1.10
C ASP A 166 -12.25 -20.19 2.20
N TYR A 167 -12.24 -18.90 2.45
CA TYR A 167 -13.20 -18.26 3.35
C TYR A 167 -14.64 -18.52 2.89
N TRP A 168 -14.91 -18.38 1.60
CA TRP A 168 -16.23 -18.62 1.02
C TRP A 168 -16.70 -20.06 1.24
N ARG A 169 -15.82 -21.04 1.00
CA ARG A 169 -16.14 -22.46 1.24
C ARG A 169 -16.45 -22.76 2.70
N GLN A 170 -15.69 -22.17 3.61
CA GLN A 170 -15.81 -22.43 5.04
C GLN A 170 -17.00 -21.69 5.66
N ASN A 171 -17.28 -20.47 5.26
CA ASN A 171 -18.19 -19.58 5.96
C ASN A 171 -19.48 -19.28 5.18
N CYS A 172 -19.47 -19.29 3.84
CA CYS A 172 -20.65 -18.98 3.05
C CYS A 172 -21.42 -20.22 2.60
N TYR A 173 -20.78 -21.34 2.28
CA TYR A 173 -21.47 -22.57 1.88
C TYR A 173 -22.35 -23.18 2.97
N PRO A 174 -22.02 -23.13 4.27
CA PRO A 174 -22.88 -23.64 5.30
C PRO A 174 -24.13 -22.81 5.56
N LEU A 175 -24.22 -21.58 5.04
CA LEU A 175 -25.34 -20.66 5.28
C LEU A 175 -26.63 -21.18 4.66
N GLN A 176 -27.75 -20.90 5.33
CA GLN A 176 -29.08 -21.21 4.85
C GLN A 176 -30.05 -20.04 5.07
N GLY A 177 -31.25 -20.14 4.51
CA GLY A 177 -32.30 -19.15 4.74
C GLY A 177 -31.93 -17.72 4.36
N ALA A 178 -32.26 -16.78 5.22
CA ALA A 178 -32.08 -15.34 4.99
C ALA A 178 -30.61 -14.92 4.89
N ALA A 179 -29.71 -15.55 5.68
CA ALA A 179 -28.29 -15.29 5.63
C ALA A 179 -27.69 -15.66 4.25
N LEU A 180 -28.06 -16.81 3.70
CA LEU A 180 -27.64 -17.21 2.34
C LEU A 180 -28.16 -16.24 1.28
N GLN A 181 -29.44 -15.86 1.36
CA GLN A 181 -30.05 -14.92 0.42
C GLN A 181 -29.33 -13.56 0.49
N TRP A 182 -28.98 -13.09 1.67
CA TRP A 182 -28.25 -11.85 1.85
C TRP A 182 -26.88 -11.93 1.18
N VAL A 183 -26.08 -12.97 1.46
CA VAL A 183 -24.76 -13.18 0.85
C VAL A 183 -24.86 -13.26 -0.68
N ALA A 184 -25.83 -13.99 -1.21
CA ALA A 184 -26.04 -14.10 -2.64
C ALA A 184 -26.41 -12.75 -3.28
N SER A 185 -27.19 -11.91 -2.59
CA SER A 185 -27.61 -10.59 -3.11
C SER A 185 -26.53 -9.54 -3.00
N VAL A 186 -25.67 -9.57 -1.95
CA VAL A 186 -24.70 -8.51 -1.66
C VAL A 186 -23.33 -8.83 -2.22
N TRP A 187 -22.84 -10.04 -2.04
CA TRP A 187 -21.52 -10.45 -2.55
C TRP A 187 -21.62 -11.24 -3.85
N GLY A 188 -22.66 -12.06 -4.00
CA GLY A 188 -22.94 -12.85 -5.18
C GLY A 188 -21.96 -14.00 -5.42
N THR A 189 -20.66 -13.70 -5.43
CA THR A 189 -19.58 -14.64 -5.73
C THR A 189 -18.37 -14.38 -4.82
N PRO A 190 -17.41 -15.33 -4.71
CA PRO A 190 -16.12 -15.08 -4.05
C PRO A 190 -15.41 -13.83 -4.57
N ASP A 191 -15.42 -13.60 -5.89
CA ASP A 191 -14.78 -12.42 -6.49
C ASP A 191 -15.47 -11.12 -6.05
N GLY A 192 -16.80 -11.14 -5.91
CA GLY A 192 -17.58 -10.03 -5.39
C GLY A 192 -17.22 -9.70 -3.93
N LEU A 193 -17.00 -10.70 -3.09
CA LEU A 193 -16.46 -10.53 -1.73
C LEU A 193 -15.04 -9.95 -1.80
N GLY A 194 -14.16 -10.52 -2.60
CA GLY A 194 -12.78 -10.06 -2.76
C GLY A 194 -12.68 -8.60 -3.19
N ALA A 195 -13.53 -8.17 -4.12
CA ALA A 195 -13.58 -6.78 -4.57
C ALA A 195 -13.95 -5.81 -3.44
N ARG A 196 -14.82 -6.22 -2.50
CA ARG A 196 -15.23 -5.40 -1.35
C ARG A 196 -14.19 -5.40 -0.22
N LEU A 197 -13.39 -6.47 -0.09
CA LEU A 197 -12.33 -6.55 0.90
C LEU A 197 -11.09 -5.74 0.54
N ARG A 198 -10.79 -5.58 -0.75
CA ARG A 198 -9.57 -4.87 -1.20
C ARG A 198 -9.35 -3.49 -0.56
N PRO A 199 -10.37 -2.61 -0.44
CA PRO A 199 -10.18 -1.31 0.20
C PRO A 199 -9.91 -1.37 1.70
N LEU A 200 -10.23 -2.50 2.34
CA LEU A 200 -10.10 -2.71 3.78
C LEU A 200 -8.77 -3.41 4.16
N LEU A 201 -8.00 -3.85 3.15
CA LEU A 201 -6.72 -4.49 3.40
C LEU A 201 -5.74 -3.48 4.02
N GLY A 202 -5.24 -3.81 5.19
CA GLY A 202 -4.34 -2.96 5.97
C GLY A 202 -5.04 -2.17 7.08
N GLU A 203 -6.37 -2.23 7.20
CA GLU A 203 -7.06 -1.71 8.37
C GLU A 203 -7.01 -2.75 9.50
N GLU A 204 -6.64 -2.32 10.69
CA GLU A 204 -6.71 -3.16 11.88
C GLU A 204 -8.18 -3.30 12.29
N SER A 205 -8.67 -4.54 12.39
CA SER A 205 -9.99 -4.82 12.93
C SER A 205 -9.88 -5.75 14.14
N GLU A 206 -10.69 -5.52 15.14
CA GLU A 206 -10.84 -6.46 16.25
C GLU A 206 -11.49 -7.74 15.69
N GLY A 207 -10.83 -8.87 15.89
CA GLY A 207 -11.36 -10.18 15.51
C GLY A 207 -12.62 -10.51 16.31
N THR A 208 -13.57 -11.20 15.68
CA THR A 208 -14.74 -11.75 16.37
C THR A 208 -14.62 -13.26 16.45
N THR A 209 -15.15 -13.83 17.54
CA THR A 209 -15.29 -15.28 17.72
C THR A 209 -16.59 -15.83 17.15
N GLN A 210 -17.52 -14.96 16.74
CA GLN A 210 -18.80 -15.35 16.18
C GLN A 210 -18.64 -15.79 14.73
N SER A 211 -19.41 -16.79 14.33
CA SER A 211 -19.48 -17.22 12.93
C SER A 211 -20.20 -16.19 12.05
N LEU A 212 -19.93 -16.23 10.76
CA LEU A 212 -20.63 -15.36 9.79
C LEU A 212 -22.14 -15.57 9.85
N GLY A 213 -22.59 -16.81 10.02
CA GLY A 213 -24.02 -17.15 10.16
C GLY A 213 -24.66 -16.44 11.33
N GLU A 214 -24.06 -16.57 12.52
CA GLU A 214 -24.58 -15.92 13.76
C GLU A 214 -24.61 -14.39 13.63
N LEU A 215 -23.58 -13.79 13.04
CA LEU A 215 -23.54 -12.34 12.82
C LEU A 215 -24.64 -11.87 11.85
N LEU A 216 -24.84 -12.60 10.74
CA LEU A 216 -25.88 -12.26 9.77
C LEU A 216 -27.26 -12.47 10.32
N ASP A 217 -27.53 -13.59 11.02
CA ASP A 217 -28.83 -13.87 11.62
C ASP A 217 -29.21 -12.81 12.65
N HIS A 218 -28.27 -12.41 13.51
CA HIS A 218 -28.48 -11.33 14.47
C HIS A 218 -28.74 -9.97 13.77
N ALA A 219 -27.94 -9.61 12.77
CA ALA A 219 -28.10 -8.36 12.05
C ALA A 219 -29.42 -8.32 11.24
N LEU A 220 -29.81 -9.42 10.62
CA LEU A 220 -31.07 -9.54 9.91
C LEU A 220 -32.28 -9.47 10.84
N GLN A 221 -32.23 -10.11 12.00
CA GLN A 221 -33.27 -10.02 13.04
C GLN A 221 -33.41 -8.58 13.55
N GLN A 222 -32.30 -7.89 13.83
CA GLN A 222 -32.34 -6.49 14.25
C GLN A 222 -32.93 -5.59 13.16
N ARG A 223 -32.55 -5.80 11.91
CA ARG A 223 -33.14 -5.09 10.76
C ARG A 223 -34.64 -5.29 10.68
N ASP A 224 -35.09 -6.54 10.77
CA ASP A 224 -36.51 -6.90 10.64
C ASP A 224 -37.33 -6.35 11.81
N HIS A 225 -36.77 -6.35 13.03
CA HIS A 225 -37.38 -5.69 14.18
C HIS A 225 -37.52 -4.19 14.01
N ALA A 226 -36.42 -3.51 13.63
CA ALA A 226 -36.44 -2.07 13.36
C ALA A 226 -37.40 -1.69 12.22
N LEU A 227 -37.48 -2.55 11.19
CA LEU A 227 -38.42 -2.35 10.10
C LEU A 227 -39.88 -2.55 10.57
N ALA A 228 -40.17 -3.54 11.42
CA ALA A 228 -41.48 -3.74 11.98
C ALA A 228 -41.93 -2.58 12.89
N GLU A 229 -41.03 -2.07 13.71
CA GLU A 229 -41.29 -0.86 14.52
C GLU A 229 -41.57 0.36 13.65
N LEU A 230 -40.75 0.57 12.58
CA LEU A 230 -40.98 1.64 11.61
C LEU A 230 -42.32 1.54 10.93
N LYS A 231 -42.75 0.33 10.53
CA LYS A 231 -44.00 0.07 9.82
C LYS A 231 -45.25 0.20 10.71
N SER A 232 -45.13 -0.12 11.99
CA SER A 232 -46.24 -0.27 12.94
C SER A 232 -47.24 0.90 12.91
N PRO A 233 -46.88 2.19 12.91
CA PRO A 233 -47.87 3.28 12.92
C PRO A 233 -48.46 3.60 11.54
N TRP A 234 -47.85 3.13 10.46
CA TRP A 234 -48.20 3.61 9.11
C TRP A 234 -49.56 3.16 8.59
N LEU A 235 -50.08 2.03 9.06
CA LEU A 235 -51.44 1.62 8.73
C LEU A 235 -52.45 2.62 9.22
N ALA A 236 -52.40 2.93 10.52
CA ALA A 236 -53.28 3.92 11.13
C ALA A 236 -53.10 5.32 10.57
N TRP A 237 -51.84 5.75 10.39
CA TRP A 237 -51.53 7.04 9.80
C TRP A 237 -51.99 7.17 8.32
N ALA A 238 -51.92 6.10 7.55
CA ALA A 238 -52.41 6.13 6.16
C ALA A 238 -53.93 6.26 6.10
N GLU A 239 -54.65 5.69 7.08
CA GLU A 239 -56.09 5.85 7.19
C GLU A 239 -56.47 7.26 7.65
N GLU A 240 -55.82 7.79 8.66
CA GLU A 240 -56.00 9.13 9.14
C GLU A 240 -55.66 10.16 8.06
N LEU A 241 -54.54 9.99 7.36
CA LEU A 241 -54.13 10.87 6.26
C LEU A 241 -55.15 10.84 5.11
N GLN A 242 -55.74 9.71 4.83
CA GLN A 242 -56.79 9.63 3.84
C GLN A 242 -58.01 10.47 4.24
N LEU A 243 -58.46 10.33 5.48
CA LEU A 243 -59.61 11.08 5.98
C LEU A 243 -59.36 12.57 5.97
N LEU A 244 -58.16 13.02 6.35
CA LEU A 244 -57.74 14.41 6.33
C LEU A 244 -57.70 14.97 4.89
N LEU A 245 -57.13 14.22 3.95
CA LEU A 245 -57.06 14.65 2.57
C LEU A 245 -58.44 14.72 1.91
N ASP A 246 -59.31 13.71 2.15
CA ASP A 246 -60.68 13.70 1.66
C ASP A 246 -61.47 14.89 2.16
N ALA A 247 -61.34 15.20 3.47
CA ALA A 247 -61.98 16.37 4.07
C ALA A 247 -61.45 17.70 3.50
N ALA A 248 -60.13 17.83 3.34
CA ALA A 248 -59.52 19.03 2.78
C ALA A 248 -59.90 19.29 1.32
N VAL A 249 -60.00 18.22 0.54
CA VAL A 249 -60.50 18.30 -0.85
C VAL A 249 -61.95 18.67 -0.91
N ALA A 250 -62.82 18.07 -0.06
CA ALA A 250 -64.25 18.39 -0.01
C ALA A 250 -64.47 19.86 0.43
N ALA A 251 -63.70 20.36 1.37
CA ALA A 251 -63.73 21.75 1.84
C ALA A 251 -63.05 22.74 0.87
N LYS A 252 -62.46 22.28 -0.25
CA LYS A 252 -61.72 23.11 -1.23
C LYS A 252 -60.52 23.86 -0.62
N GLN A 253 -59.95 23.32 0.45
CA GLN A 253 -58.79 23.91 1.15
C GLN A 253 -57.45 23.65 0.43
N VAL A 254 -57.44 22.72 -0.53
CA VAL A 254 -56.25 22.37 -1.30
C VAL A 254 -56.45 22.70 -2.77
N ASP A 255 -55.31 22.88 -3.50
CA ASP A 255 -55.35 23.02 -4.94
C ASP A 255 -55.67 21.66 -5.60
N GLY A 256 -56.86 21.59 -6.18
CA GLY A 256 -57.34 20.39 -6.85
C GLY A 256 -56.55 19.97 -8.10
N LYS A 257 -55.61 20.79 -8.59
CA LYS A 257 -54.65 20.38 -9.61
C LYS A 257 -53.44 19.60 -9.05
N LYS A 258 -53.13 19.87 -7.78
CA LYS A 258 -51.97 19.27 -7.09
C LYS A 258 -52.39 18.08 -6.23
N ILE A 259 -53.51 18.16 -5.47
CA ILE A 259 -54.01 17.12 -4.55
C ILE A 259 -55.45 16.75 -4.93
N GLN A 260 -55.62 15.51 -5.37
CA GLN A 260 -56.93 14.88 -5.72
C GLN A 260 -56.88 13.39 -5.32
N ALA A 261 -58.05 12.85 -5.00
CA ALA A 261 -58.19 11.42 -4.64
C ALA A 261 -57.57 10.45 -5.64
N ARG A 262 -57.68 10.75 -6.94
CA ARG A 262 -57.04 9.93 -8.00
C ARG A 262 -55.52 9.89 -7.92
N PHE A 263 -54.85 10.84 -7.22
CA PHE A 263 -53.41 10.89 -7.06
C PHE A 263 -52.99 10.26 -5.73
N TYR A 264 -53.58 10.63 -4.61
CA TYR A 264 -53.13 10.16 -3.30
C TYR A 264 -53.66 8.77 -2.96
N ASN A 265 -54.84 8.32 -3.45
CA ASN A 265 -55.34 6.99 -3.19
C ASN A 265 -54.37 5.89 -3.61
N PRO A 266 -53.75 5.91 -4.79
CA PRO A 266 -52.75 4.92 -5.15
C PRO A 266 -51.51 4.95 -4.27
N TRP A 267 -51.08 6.13 -3.79
CA TRP A 267 -49.93 6.24 -2.89
C TRP A 267 -50.26 5.69 -1.52
N LEU A 268 -51.42 6.03 -0.96
CA LEU A 268 -51.87 5.49 0.32
C LEU A 268 -52.15 3.97 0.26
N ALA A 269 -52.63 3.47 -0.86
CA ALA A 269 -52.78 2.04 -1.06
C ALA A 269 -51.42 1.32 -1.03
N LYS A 270 -50.45 1.80 -1.77
CA LYS A 270 -49.07 1.28 -1.71
C LYS A 270 -48.44 1.39 -0.32
N LEU A 271 -48.69 2.48 0.40
CA LEU A 271 -48.19 2.68 1.74
C LEU A 271 -48.78 1.65 2.72
N ARG A 272 -50.11 1.37 2.62
CA ARG A 272 -50.77 0.31 3.41
C ARG A 272 -50.24 -1.09 3.07
N GLU A 273 -50.08 -1.37 1.78
CA GLU A 273 -49.50 -2.63 1.29
C GLU A 273 -48.08 -2.84 1.87
N TRP A 274 -47.22 -1.82 1.77
CA TRP A 274 -45.90 -1.86 2.34
C TRP A 274 -45.93 -2.00 3.86
N ALA A 275 -46.76 -1.27 4.55
CA ALA A 275 -46.85 -1.32 6.03
C ALA A 275 -47.34 -2.68 6.52
N GLY A 276 -48.25 -3.34 5.81
CA GLY A 276 -48.78 -4.66 6.14
C GLY A 276 -48.01 -5.83 5.52
N GLY A 277 -47.09 -5.58 4.59
CA GLY A 277 -46.34 -6.60 3.86
C GLY A 277 -44.94 -6.86 4.43
N GLU A 278 -44.21 -7.78 3.79
CA GLU A 278 -42.85 -8.16 4.15
C GLU A 278 -41.78 -7.29 3.43
N GLU A 279 -42.15 -6.53 2.44
CA GLU A 279 -41.21 -5.73 1.64
C GLU A 279 -40.49 -4.68 2.48
N SER A 280 -39.14 -4.62 2.37
CA SER A 280 -38.33 -3.64 3.09
C SER A 280 -38.33 -2.26 2.43
N ARG A 281 -38.57 -2.18 1.11
CA ARG A 281 -38.52 -0.95 0.34
C ARG A 281 -39.91 -0.43 0.04
N LEU A 282 -40.10 0.88 0.29
CA LEU A 282 -41.30 1.59 -0.11
C LEU A 282 -41.00 2.42 -1.37
N ASP A 283 -41.69 2.10 -2.46
CA ASP A 283 -41.67 2.91 -3.69
C ASP A 283 -43.04 3.54 -3.97
N LEU A 284 -43.18 4.79 -3.57
CA LEU A 284 -44.38 5.57 -3.79
C LEU A 284 -44.36 6.38 -5.13
N GLY A 285 -43.26 6.30 -5.86
CA GLY A 285 -43.06 7.04 -7.11
C GLY A 285 -42.86 8.54 -6.87
N THR A 286 -42.64 9.29 -7.95
CA THR A 286 -42.28 10.71 -7.92
C THR A 286 -43.41 11.63 -7.43
N GLY A 287 -44.65 11.20 -7.47
CA GLY A 287 -45.82 12.00 -7.07
C GLY A 287 -45.97 12.15 -5.56
N PHE A 288 -45.34 11.28 -4.77
CA PHE A 288 -45.42 11.29 -3.30
C PHE A 288 -44.86 12.56 -2.67
N THR A 289 -43.92 13.24 -3.32
CA THR A 289 -43.34 14.52 -2.84
C THR A 289 -44.43 15.58 -2.57
N ARG A 290 -45.61 15.45 -3.17
CA ARG A 290 -46.73 16.34 -2.90
C ARG A 290 -47.36 16.13 -1.53
N LEU A 291 -47.11 15.01 -0.85
CA LEU A 291 -47.55 14.68 0.49
C LEU A 291 -46.49 15.00 1.55
N THR A 292 -45.31 15.49 1.17
CA THR A 292 -44.34 16.01 2.12
C THR A 292 -44.81 17.36 2.70
N PRO A 293 -44.30 17.79 3.87
CA PRO A 293 -44.67 19.08 4.46
C PRO A 293 -44.57 20.25 3.46
N ASP A 294 -43.51 20.31 2.68
CA ASP A 294 -43.30 21.36 1.67
C ASP A 294 -44.32 21.25 0.53
N GLY A 295 -44.58 20.05 0.02
CA GLY A 295 -45.54 19.81 -1.04
C GLY A 295 -46.98 20.10 -0.59
N LEU A 296 -47.32 19.84 0.66
CA LEU A 296 -48.60 20.20 1.27
C LEU A 296 -48.74 21.71 1.44
N ALA A 297 -47.69 22.37 1.94
CA ALA A 297 -47.69 23.84 2.12
C ALA A 297 -47.91 24.54 0.75
N GLU A 298 -47.27 24.08 -0.31
CA GLU A 298 -47.49 24.63 -1.68
C GLU A 298 -48.89 24.40 -2.23
N ALA A 299 -49.56 23.36 -1.79
CA ALA A 299 -50.87 22.96 -2.30
C ALA A 299 -52.03 23.49 -1.43
N TRP A 300 -51.74 23.96 -0.21
CA TRP A 300 -52.74 24.50 0.72
C TRP A 300 -53.14 25.90 0.32
N LYS A 301 -54.41 26.14 0.25
CA LYS A 301 -54.98 27.45 0.02
C LYS A 301 -55.17 28.12 1.36
N GLY A 302 -54.27 29.04 1.70
CA GLY A 302 -54.36 29.81 2.92
C GLY A 302 -55.65 30.63 3.05
#